data_cf326543c364a3c81faa1161a8e1a245
#
_entry.id   cf326543c364a3c81faa1161a8e1a245
#
_cell.length_a   1.000
_cell.length_b   1.000
_cell.length_c   1.000
_cell.angle_alpha   90.00
_cell.angle_beta   90.00
_cell.angle_gamma   90.00
#
_symmetry.space_group_name_H-M   'P 1'
#
loop_
_entity.id
_entity.type
_entity.pdbx_description
1 polymer ?
#
loop_
_entity_poly.entity_id
_entity_poly.type
_entity_poly.pdbx_seq_one_letter_code
_entity_poly.pdbx_strand_id
1 'polypeptide(L)'
;VRFERTDGIALECDARRVRGLRTEHGFTAAGTVINAAGAWAGELPGVPENARLRVRPVAGEMLALAVPQQAVRALVWLGHRYFVPRGDGRLLVGATVEERGFDARVTAAGLHDLLDAALAVAPALASFAVVETWAGLRPGSHDGRPYLGATALDGYVVASGHYRNGILLAPLTARLIAELVAEGSAGALAPFAPGRGVTEPATAAANDAS
;
A
#
# COMPACT_ATOMS: atom_id res chain seq x y z
N VAL A 1 -23.68 -8.06 4.77
CA VAL A 1 -22.51 -7.74 3.92
C VAL A 1 -22.43 -8.80 2.83
N ARG A 2 -22.35 -8.37 1.55
CA ARG A 2 -22.11 -9.23 0.40
C ARG A 2 -20.65 -9.07 -0.01
N PHE A 3 -19.95 -10.19 -0.20
CA PHE A 3 -18.61 -10.23 -0.77
C PHE A 3 -18.70 -10.68 -2.23
N GLU A 4 -18.03 -9.97 -3.11
CA GLU A 4 -17.96 -10.29 -4.52
C GLU A 4 -16.51 -10.19 -4.98
N ARG A 5 -16.00 -11.24 -5.60
CA ARG A 5 -14.67 -11.26 -6.20
C ARG A 5 -14.81 -10.88 -7.66
N THR A 6 -14.45 -9.65 -7.98
CA THR A 6 -14.58 -9.07 -9.31
C THR A 6 -13.60 -7.92 -9.47
N ASP A 7 -13.25 -7.60 -10.71
CA ASP A 7 -12.46 -6.42 -11.01
C ASP A 7 -13.36 -5.18 -11.13
N GLY A 8 -12.98 -4.10 -10.45
CA GLY A 8 -13.57 -2.79 -10.64
C GLY A 8 -13.05 -2.18 -11.94
N ILE A 9 -13.90 -2.05 -12.96
CA ILE A 9 -13.51 -1.58 -14.28
C ILE A 9 -13.52 -0.04 -14.35
N ALA A 10 -14.58 0.59 -13.81
CA ALA A 10 -14.68 2.04 -13.81
C ALA A 10 -15.64 2.56 -12.73
N LEU A 11 -15.33 3.74 -12.21
CA LEU A 11 -16.29 4.54 -11.45
C LEU A 11 -17.28 5.17 -12.39
N GLU A 12 -18.56 5.02 -12.10
CA GLU A 12 -19.63 5.72 -12.82
C GLU A 12 -20.07 6.92 -11.99
N CYS A 13 -19.98 8.11 -12.57
CA CYS A 13 -20.38 9.35 -11.93
C CYS A 13 -20.95 10.33 -12.96
N ASP A 14 -21.72 11.30 -12.48
CA ASP A 14 -21.96 12.54 -13.22
C ASP A 14 -20.95 13.61 -12.81
N ALA A 15 -21.14 14.84 -13.26
CA ALA A 15 -20.20 15.95 -13.01
C ALA A 15 -19.95 16.24 -11.52
N ARG A 16 -20.80 15.77 -10.61
CA ARG A 16 -20.77 16.13 -9.18
C ARG A 16 -20.81 14.95 -8.24
N ARG A 17 -21.34 13.79 -8.68
CA ARG A 17 -21.69 12.70 -7.77
C ARG A 17 -21.44 11.32 -8.36
N VAL A 18 -21.03 10.39 -7.49
CA VAL A 18 -20.97 8.95 -7.79
C VAL A 18 -22.36 8.40 -8.09
N ARG A 19 -22.45 7.52 -9.09
CA ARG A 19 -23.63 6.73 -9.44
C ARG A 19 -23.46 5.26 -9.11
N GLY A 20 -22.25 4.77 -9.10
CA GLY A 20 -21.92 3.39 -8.79
C GLY A 20 -20.57 2.96 -9.35
N LEU A 21 -20.40 1.66 -9.40
CA LEU A 21 -19.19 1.01 -9.92
C LEU A 21 -19.56 0.04 -11.05
N ARG A 22 -18.84 0.11 -12.14
CA ARG A 22 -18.89 -0.89 -13.20
C ARG A 22 -17.85 -1.96 -12.90
N THR A 23 -18.28 -3.21 -12.96
CA THR A 23 -17.44 -4.40 -12.81
C THR A 23 -17.58 -5.27 -14.07
N GLU A 24 -16.84 -6.36 -14.16
CA GLU A 24 -17.01 -7.36 -15.21
C GLU A 24 -18.42 -8.01 -15.22
N HIS A 25 -19.10 -8.00 -14.07
CA HIS A 25 -20.46 -8.52 -13.91
C HIS A 25 -21.56 -7.49 -14.19
N GLY A 26 -21.19 -6.27 -14.56
CA GLY A 26 -22.11 -5.19 -14.91
C GLY A 26 -22.03 -3.99 -13.97
N PHE A 27 -23.08 -3.17 -13.98
CA PHE A 27 -23.17 -1.97 -13.17
C PHE A 27 -23.83 -2.24 -11.81
N THR A 28 -23.17 -1.80 -10.75
CA THR A 28 -23.70 -1.80 -9.38
C THR A 28 -23.94 -0.36 -8.95
N ALA A 29 -25.22 0.01 -8.78
CA ALA A 29 -25.60 1.32 -8.29
C ALA A 29 -25.18 1.51 -6.82
N ALA A 30 -24.55 2.64 -6.52
CA ALA A 30 -24.14 3.00 -5.16
C ALA A 30 -24.12 4.53 -4.97
N GLY A 31 -24.62 5.00 -3.83
CA GLY A 31 -24.54 6.40 -3.45
C GLY A 31 -23.16 6.77 -2.89
N THR A 32 -22.41 5.78 -2.42
CA THR A 32 -21.04 5.94 -1.93
C THR A 32 -20.17 4.79 -2.43
N VAL A 33 -19.00 5.11 -2.95
CA VAL A 33 -17.95 4.16 -3.32
C VAL A 33 -16.69 4.48 -2.53
N ILE A 34 -16.16 3.47 -1.82
CA ILE A 34 -14.92 3.58 -1.06
C ILE A 34 -13.80 2.92 -1.85
N ASN A 35 -12.84 3.70 -2.31
CA ASN A 35 -11.65 3.19 -2.99
C ASN A 35 -10.56 2.85 -1.97
N ALA A 36 -10.35 1.56 -1.74
CA ALA A 36 -9.29 1.02 -0.88
C ALA A 36 -8.31 0.15 -1.70
N ALA A 37 -8.13 0.44 -3.00
CA ALA A 37 -7.36 -0.39 -3.95
C ALA A 37 -5.83 -0.26 -3.79
N GLY A 38 -5.32 0.24 -2.66
CA GLY A 38 -3.89 0.27 -2.37
C GLY A 38 -3.10 1.02 -3.44
N ALA A 39 -2.07 0.39 -4.01
CA ALA A 39 -1.21 1.00 -5.02
C ALA A 39 -1.95 1.36 -6.33
N TRP A 40 -3.08 0.71 -6.60
CA TRP A 40 -3.93 0.94 -7.79
C TRP A 40 -5.02 1.99 -7.56
N ALA A 41 -5.08 2.60 -6.36
CA ALA A 41 -6.15 3.54 -6.04
C ALA A 41 -6.20 4.78 -6.96
N GLY A 42 -5.07 5.16 -7.58
CA GLY A 42 -4.99 6.24 -8.56
C GLY A 42 -5.39 5.83 -10.00
N GLU A 43 -5.50 4.52 -10.26
CA GLU A 43 -5.68 3.98 -11.61
C GLU A 43 -7.15 3.67 -11.97
N LEU A 44 -8.09 3.86 -11.04
CA LEU A 44 -9.50 3.55 -11.29
C LEU A 44 -10.07 4.47 -12.40
N PRO A 45 -10.47 3.91 -13.55
CA PRO A 45 -11.06 4.69 -14.63
C PRO A 45 -12.37 5.37 -14.21
N GLY A 46 -12.74 6.46 -14.87
CA GLY A 46 -13.97 7.19 -14.59
C GLY A 46 -13.88 8.16 -13.41
N VAL A 47 -12.78 8.17 -12.66
CA VAL A 47 -12.55 9.15 -11.61
C VAL A 47 -12.13 10.48 -12.22
N PRO A 48 -12.86 11.60 -11.97
CA PRO A 48 -12.50 12.93 -12.44
C PRO A 48 -11.12 13.37 -11.90
N GLU A 49 -10.40 14.16 -12.67
CA GLU A 49 -9.02 14.58 -12.32
C GLU A 49 -8.93 15.25 -10.95
N ASN A 50 -9.89 16.09 -10.59
CA ASN A 50 -9.95 16.75 -9.28
C ASN A 50 -10.24 15.84 -8.09
N ALA A 51 -10.65 14.58 -8.34
CA ALA A 51 -10.88 13.54 -7.32
C ALA A 51 -9.88 12.39 -7.41
N ARG A 52 -8.96 12.42 -8.39
CA ARG A 52 -7.97 11.37 -8.61
C ARG A 52 -6.87 11.41 -7.56
N LEU A 53 -6.51 10.24 -7.06
CA LEU A 53 -5.41 10.11 -6.12
C LEU A 53 -4.05 10.05 -6.83
N ARG A 54 -3.06 10.71 -6.26
CA ARG A 54 -1.66 10.59 -6.68
C ARG A 54 -0.94 9.57 -5.79
N VAL A 55 -1.31 8.31 -5.95
CA VAL A 55 -0.65 7.18 -5.30
C VAL A 55 0.40 6.62 -6.26
N ARG A 56 1.61 6.40 -5.77
CA ARG A 56 2.67 5.75 -6.53
C ARG A 56 2.94 4.35 -6.00
N PRO A 57 3.07 3.34 -6.85
CA PRO A 57 3.47 2.00 -6.44
C PRO A 57 4.95 1.98 -6.06
N VAL A 58 5.25 1.48 -4.87
CA VAL A 58 6.63 1.26 -4.41
C VAL A 58 6.82 -0.22 -4.17
N ALA A 59 7.59 -0.86 -5.05
CA ALA A 59 7.86 -2.28 -5.00
C ALA A 59 8.73 -2.65 -3.78
N GLY A 60 8.53 -3.85 -3.28
CA GLY A 60 9.35 -4.42 -2.22
C GLY A 60 9.36 -5.93 -2.30
N GLU A 61 10.55 -6.48 -2.43
CA GLU A 61 10.79 -7.90 -2.47
C GLU A 61 11.05 -8.43 -1.07
N MET A 62 10.67 -9.68 -0.86
CA MET A 62 10.84 -10.42 0.38
C MET A 62 11.19 -11.87 0.09
N LEU A 63 11.83 -12.51 1.05
CA LEU A 63 12.03 -13.95 1.04
C LEU A 63 11.73 -14.56 2.41
N ALA A 64 11.53 -15.87 2.44
CA ALA A 64 11.40 -16.66 3.66
C ALA A 64 12.45 -17.76 3.68
N LEU A 65 13.13 -17.89 4.81
CA LEU A 65 14.03 -19.02 5.11
C LEU A 65 13.32 -20.01 6.03
N ALA A 66 13.51 -21.32 5.81
CA ALA A 66 13.09 -22.35 6.74
C ALA A 66 14.11 -22.42 7.88
N VAL A 67 13.72 -21.98 9.09
CA VAL A 67 14.60 -21.97 10.25
C VAL A 67 13.96 -22.68 11.44
N PRO A 68 14.73 -23.34 12.32
CA PRO A 68 14.18 -23.84 13.58
C PRO A 68 13.55 -22.69 14.38
N GLN A 69 12.38 -22.93 14.99
CA GLN A 69 11.64 -21.88 15.74
C GLN A 69 12.45 -21.15 16.80
N GLN A 70 13.54 -21.75 17.27
CA GLN A 70 14.40 -21.19 18.33
C GLN A 70 15.61 -20.42 17.79
N ALA A 71 15.86 -20.49 16.47
CA ALA A 71 17.05 -19.86 15.86
C ALA A 71 17.01 -18.33 15.93
N VAL A 72 15.83 -17.74 15.73
CA VAL A 72 15.61 -16.29 15.85
C VAL A 72 14.33 -16.10 16.69
N ARG A 73 14.46 -15.40 17.83
CA ARG A 73 13.35 -15.27 18.80
C ARG A 73 12.71 -13.89 18.81
N ALA A 74 13.31 -12.91 18.18
CA ALA A 74 12.85 -11.53 18.17
C ALA A 74 12.87 -10.97 16.75
N LEU A 75 12.03 -9.98 16.51
CA LEU A 75 12.13 -9.15 15.31
C LEU A 75 13.43 -8.35 15.38
N VAL A 76 14.22 -8.42 14.33
CA VAL A 76 15.51 -7.72 14.21
C VAL A 76 15.40 -6.70 13.08
N TRP A 77 15.96 -5.52 13.27
CA TRP A 77 16.13 -4.48 12.27
C TRP A 77 17.61 -4.24 11.99
N LEU A 78 17.97 -4.15 10.70
CA LEU A 78 19.29 -3.73 10.23
C LEU A 78 19.09 -2.70 9.11
N GLY A 79 19.29 -1.43 9.43
CA GLY A 79 19.00 -0.34 8.52
C GLY A 79 17.54 -0.38 8.05
N HIS A 80 17.31 -0.59 6.76
CA HIS A 80 15.97 -0.71 6.18
C HIS A 80 15.45 -2.14 6.08
N ARG A 81 16.24 -3.12 6.47
CA ARG A 81 15.89 -4.54 6.43
C ARG A 81 15.34 -4.98 7.79
N TYR A 82 14.43 -5.93 7.76
CA TYR A 82 13.85 -6.53 8.96
C TYR A 82 13.76 -8.05 8.81
N PHE A 83 13.87 -8.70 9.95
CA PHE A 83 13.90 -10.16 10.09
C PHE A 83 12.81 -10.54 11.06
N VAL A 84 11.76 -11.21 10.56
CA VAL A 84 10.56 -11.52 11.33
C VAL A 84 10.44 -13.03 11.51
N PRO A 85 10.75 -13.57 12.69
CA PRO A 85 10.50 -14.98 12.96
C PRO A 85 9.00 -15.25 13.01
N ARG A 86 8.59 -16.36 12.41
CA ARG A 86 7.20 -16.82 12.40
C ARG A 86 7.10 -18.10 13.23
N GLY A 87 5.94 -18.28 13.89
CA GLY A 87 5.69 -19.48 14.71
C GLY A 87 5.61 -20.80 13.92
N ASP A 88 5.58 -20.72 12.59
CA ASP A 88 5.53 -21.84 11.66
C ASP A 88 6.92 -22.33 11.18
N GLY A 89 8.00 -21.82 11.76
CA GLY A 89 9.36 -22.21 11.37
C GLY A 89 9.93 -21.44 10.18
N ARG A 90 9.31 -20.29 9.81
CA ARG A 90 9.85 -19.38 8.78
C ARG A 90 10.47 -18.15 9.41
N LEU A 91 11.57 -17.71 8.82
CA LEU A 91 12.13 -16.37 9.04
C LEU A 91 11.87 -15.52 7.78
N LEU A 92 11.04 -14.51 7.91
CA LEU A 92 10.81 -13.56 6.82
C LEU A 92 11.93 -12.52 6.81
N VAL A 93 12.54 -12.34 5.64
CA VAL A 93 13.57 -11.33 5.39
C VAL A 93 13.00 -10.29 4.44
N GLY A 94 12.96 -9.06 4.85
CA GLY A 94 12.38 -7.96 4.06
C GLY A 94 13.04 -6.62 4.38
N ALA A 95 12.78 -5.66 3.58
CA ALA A 95 12.30 -5.73 2.23
C ALA A 95 13.08 -4.72 1.39
N THR A 96 13.18 -4.97 0.11
CA THR A 96 13.69 -3.96 -0.82
C THR A 96 12.74 -2.77 -0.94
N VAL A 97 13.21 -1.67 -1.52
CA VAL A 97 12.40 -0.47 -1.81
C VAL A 97 12.78 0.02 -3.19
N GLU A 98 11.86 -0.10 -4.12
CA GLU A 98 12.14 0.18 -5.53
C GLU A 98 10.98 0.93 -6.17
N GLU A 99 11.30 1.98 -6.91
CA GLU A 99 10.35 2.75 -7.70
C GLU A 99 10.40 2.31 -9.16
N ARG A 100 9.70 1.22 -9.47
CA ARG A 100 9.64 0.63 -10.82
C ARG A 100 8.21 0.47 -11.34
N GLY A 101 7.33 1.38 -10.91
CA GLY A 101 5.93 1.34 -11.30
C GLY A 101 5.23 0.09 -10.76
N PHE A 102 4.33 -0.47 -11.56
CA PHE A 102 3.56 -1.68 -11.19
C PHE A 102 4.32 -3.00 -11.37
N ASP A 103 5.63 -2.96 -11.58
CA ASP A 103 6.45 -4.17 -11.67
C ASP A 103 6.68 -4.78 -10.28
N ALA A 104 5.98 -5.87 -9.99
CA ALA A 104 6.06 -6.64 -8.74
C ALA A 104 6.84 -7.96 -8.91
N ARG A 105 7.74 -8.05 -9.90
CA ARG A 105 8.58 -9.24 -10.07
C ARG A 105 9.66 -9.31 -8.99
N VAL A 106 9.98 -10.52 -8.56
CA VAL A 106 11.17 -10.80 -7.76
C VAL A 106 12.38 -10.84 -8.69
N THR A 107 13.46 -10.17 -8.31
CA THR A 107 14.69 -10.07 -9.12
C THR A 107 15.86 -10.75 -8.43
N ALA A 108 16.83 -11.19 -9.21
CA ALA A 108 18.07 -11.74 -8.67
C ALA A 108 18.84 -10.74 -7.82
N ALA A 109 18.82 -9.45 -8.21
CA ALA A 109 19.45 -8.38 -7.43
C ALA A 109 18.77 -8.16 -6.08
N GLY A 110 17.43 -8.13 -6.05
CA GLY A 110 16.66 -8.00 -4.80
C GLY A 110 16.88 -9.18 -3.87
N LEU A 111 16.89 -10.41 -4.39
CA LEU A 111 17.19 -11.59 -3.59
C LEU A 111 18.61 -11.57 -3.03
N HIS A 112 19.60 -11.19 -3.84
CA HIS A 112 20.98 -11.05 -3.41
C HIS A 112 21.11 -10.06 -2.25
N ASP A 113 20.50 -8.88 -2.36
CA ASP A 113 20.52 -7.84 -1.33
C ASP A 113 19.85 -8.32 0.00
N LEU A 114 18.76 -9.04 -0.10
CA LEU A 114 18.08 -9.60 1.08
C LEU A 114 18.88 -10.72 1.74
N LEU A 115 19.52 -11.59 0.94
CA LEU A 115 20.37 -12.66 1.45
C LEU A 115 21.66 -12.11 2.07
N ASP A 116 22.30 -11.14 1.44
CA ASP A 116 23.48 -10.47 1.98
C ASP A 116 23.18 -9.84 3.36
N ALA A 117 22.07 -9.12 3.47
CA ALA A 117 21.64 -8.57 4.74
C ALA A 117 21.36 -9.66 5.81
N ALA A 118 20.77 -10.79 5.41
CA ALA A 118 20.49 -11.90 6.32
C ALA A 118 21.79 -12.53 6.84
N LEU A 119 22.75 -12.76 5.96
CA LEU A 119 24.06 -13.36 6.32
C LEU A 119 24.92 -12.41 7.13
N ALA A 120 24.81 -11.11 6.94
CA ALA A 120 25.46 -10.10 7.78
C ALA A 120 24.93 -10.11 9.21
N VAL A 121 23.62 -10.35 9.42
CA VAL A 121 23.02 -10.47 10.75
C VAL A 121 23.40 -11.78 11.42
N ALA A 122 23.30 -12.88 10.68
CA ALA A 122 23.60 -14.21 11.21
C ALA A 122 24.17 -15.13 10.11
N PRO A 123 25.50 -15.28 10.00
CA PRO A 123 26.14 -16.13 8.99
C PRO A 123 25.62 -17.57 8.93
N ALA A 124 25.15 -18.11 10.06
CA ALA A 124 24.56 -19.44 10.13
C ALA A 124 23.29 -19.61 9.27
N LEU A 125 22.64 -18.50 8.87
CA LEU A 125 21.48 -18.54 7.98
C LEU A 125 21.83 -19.07 6.58
N ALA A 126 23.11 -19.08 6.19
CA ALA A 126 23.57 -19.62 4.92
C ALA A 126 23.24 -21.13 4.74
N SER A 127 23.05 -21.88 5.82
CA SER A 127 22.73 -23.29 5.78
C SER A 127 21.24 -23.61 5.64
N PHE A 128 20.36 -22.60 5.70
CA PHE A 128 18.92 -22.80 5.63
C PHE A 128 18.35 -22.58 4.23
N ALA A 129 17.31 -23.33 3.92
CA ALA A 129 16.67 -23.24 2.61
C ALA A 129 15.85 -21.97 2.44
N VAL A 130 15.91 -21.36 1.27
CA VAL A 130 14.91 -20.37 0.83
C VAL A 130 13.65 -21.16 0.43
N VAL A 131 12.53 -20.90 1.09
CA VAL A 131 11.27 -21.63 0.87
C VAL A 131 10.21 -20.82 0.14
N GLU A 132 10.34 -19.52 0.14
CA GLU A 132 9.39 -18.63 -0.53
C GLU A 132 10.07 -17.31 -0.92
N THR A 133 9.68 -16.76 -2.06
CA THR A 133 10.05 -15.40 -2.50
C THR A 133 8.82 -14.71 -3.08
N TRP A 134 8.62 -13.44 -2.78
CA TRP A 134 7.52 -12.66 -3.33
C TRP A 134 7.85 -11.18 -3.37
N ALA A 135 7.07 -10.43 -4.11
CA ALA A 135 7.11 -8.98 -4.11
C ALA A 135 5.70 -8.41 -3.99
N GLY A 136 5.61 -7.20 -3.48
CA GLY A 136 4.36 -6.46 -3.35
C GLY A 136 4.55 -4.99 -3.67
N LEU A 137 3.43 -4.30 -3.91
CA LEU A 137 3.42 -2.87 -4.20
C LEU A 137 2.82 -2.12 -3.01
N ARG A 138 3.60 -1.25 -2.42
CA ARG A 138 3.14 -0.35 -1.36
C ARG A 138 2.53 0.90 -1.96
N PRO A 139 1.38 1.38 -1.48
CA PRO A 139 0.79 2.64 -1.91
C PRO A 139 1.57 3.82 -1.31
N GLY A 140 2.45 4.45 -2.08
CA GLY A 140 3.17 5.64 -1.66
C GLY A 140 2.36 6.90 -1.91
N SER A 141 2.30 7.82 -0.94
CA SER A 141 1.79 9.18 -1.10
C SER A 141 2.96 10.17 -1.27
N HIS A 142 2.67 11.40 -1.67
CA HIS A 142 3.71 12.41 -1.89
C HIS A 142 4.37 12.89 -0.58
N ASP A 143 3.64 12.85 0.52
CA ASP A 143 4.06 13.39 1.83
C ASP A 143 4.22 12.29 2.91
N GLY A 144 4.11 11.01 2.52
CA GLY A 144 4.23 9.86 3.42
C GLY A 144 3.01 9.62 4.32
N ARG A 145 1.98 10.46 4.25
CA ARG A 145 0.71 10.30 5.00
C ARG A 145 -0.35 9.63 4.11
N PRO A 146 -1.21 8.75 4.65
CA PRO A 146 -2.27 8.14 3.86
C PRO A 146 -3.29 9.18 3.36
N TYR A 147 -3.96 8.87 2.26
CA TYR A 147 -5.14 9.60 1.77
C TYR A 147 -6.39 8.94 2.33
N LEU A 148 -7.08 9.64 3.23
CA LEU A 148 -8.27 9.13 3.93
C LEU A 148 -9.39 10.16 3.88
N GLY A 149 -10.58 9.74 3.45
CA GLY A 149 -11.78 10.58 3.53
C GLY A 149 -12.43 10.88 2.17
N ALA A 150 -13.36 11.83 2.21
CA ALA A 150 -14.09 12.27 1.03
C ALA A 150 -13.19 13.04 0.06
N THR A 151 -13.47 12.90 -1.23
CA THR A 151 -12.80 13.64 -2.32
C THR A 151 -13.65 14.83 -2.75
N ALA A 152 -13.23 15.51 -3.80
CA ALA A 152 -14.02 16.57 -4.45
C ALA A 152 -15.26 16.03 -5.21
N LEU A 153 -15.36 14.71 -5.40
CA LEU A 153 -16.52 14.06 -6.01
C LEU A 153 -17.44 13.53 -4.92
N ASP A 154 -18.66 14.03 -4.84
CA ASP A 154 -19.65 13.60 -3.85
C ASP A 154 -19.91 12.08 -3.92
N GLY A 155 -19.86 11.42 -2.76
CA GLY A 155 -20.00 9.97 -2.65
C GLY A 155 -18.74 9.18 -3.01
N TYR A 156 -17.61 9.82 -3.35
CA TYR A 156 -16.34 9.12 -3.57
C TYR A 156 -15.39 9.31 -2.38
N VAL A 157 -15.18 8.24 -1.66
CA VAL A 157 -14.34 8.18 -0.46
C VAL A 157 -13.11 7.34 -0.74
N VAL A 158 -11.97 7.69 -0.16
CA VAL A 158 -10.72 6.99 -0.38
C VAL A 158 -10.04 6.57 0.91
N ALA A 159 -9.37 5.43 0.87
CA ALA A 159 -8.59 4.86 1.97
C ALA A 159 -7.34 4.16 1.41
N SER A 160 -6.30 4.95 1.09
CA SER A 160 -5.07 4.44 0.48
C SER A 160 -3.85 5.27 0.89
N GLY A 161 -2.67 4.97 0.34
CA GLY A 161 -1.46 5.75 0.60
C GLY A 161 -0.74 5.44 1.90
N HIS A 162 -1.06 4.34 2.58
CA HIS A 162 -0.50 3.97 3.89
C HIS A 162 0.96 3.53 3.86
N TYR A 163 1.53 3.32 2.68
CA TYR A 163 2.90 2.84 2.48
C TYR A 163 3.18 1.54 3.27
N ARG A 164 4.09 1.59 4.26
CA ARG A 164 4.48 0.42 5.08
C ARG A 164 3.51 0.13 6.22
N ASN A 165 2.63 1.08 6.56
CA ASN A 165 1.81 1.03 7.76
C ASN A 165 0.38 0.53 7.51
N GLY A 166 0.06 0.05 6.31
CA GLY A 166 -1.29 -0.31 5.92
C GLY A 166 -1.94 -1.36 6.83
N ILE A 167 -1.23 -2.44 7.11
CA ILE A 167 -1.75 -3.50 7.99
C ILE A 167 -1.97 -2.98 9.42
N LEU A 168 -1.01 -2.24 9.96
CA LEU A 168 -1.09 -1.67 11.31
C LEU A 168 -2.26 -0.69 11.46
N LEU A 169 -2.46 0.16 10.46
CA LEU A 169 -3.47 1.22 10.49
C LEU A 169 -4.85 0.79 9.98
N ALA A 170 -4.98 -0.39 9.36
CA ALA A 170 -6.23 -0.84 8.76
C ALA A 170 -7.44 -0.79 9.72
N PRO A 171 -7.35 -1.27 10.98
CA PRO A 171 -8.50 -1.23 11.89
C PRO A 171 -8.95 0.19 12.23
N LEU A 172 -8.00 1.10 12.48
CA LEU A 172 -8.30 2.51 12.76
C LEU A 172 -8.87 3.21 11.51
N THR A 173 -8.25 2.98 10.35
CA THR A 173 -8.73 3.51 9.07
C THR A 173 -10.16 3.06 8.79
N ALA A 174 -10.46 1.76 8.96
CA ALA A 174 -11.80 1.21 8.72
C ALA A 174 -12.84 1.87 9.63
N ARG A 175 -12.52 2.04 10.92
CA ARG A 175 -13.40 2.72 11.87
C ARG A 175 -13.68 4.18 11.46
N LEU A 176 -12.64 4.95 11.17
CA LEU A 176 -12.79 6.37 10.83
C LEU A 176 -13.54 6.57 9.49
N ILE A 177 -13.31 5.70 8.51
CA ILE A 177 -14.06 5.74 7.25
C ILE A 177 -15.53 5.34 7.46
N ALA A 178 -15.81 4.37 8.34
CA ALA A 178 -17.18 3.99 8.66
C ALA A 178 -17.91 5.13 9.37
N GLU A 179 -17.28 5.81 10.33
CA GLU A 179 -17.82 7.00 11.01
C GLU A 179 -18.10 8.13 9.99
N LEU A 180 -17.17 8.40 9.08
CA LEU A 180 -17.36 9.38 8.00
C LEU A 180 -18.59 9.07 7.15
N VAL A 181 -18.76 7.81 6.74
CA VAL A 181 -19.86 7.41 5.85
C VAL A 181 -21.21 7.41 6.59
N ALA A 182 -21.23 7.01 7.87
CA ALA A 182 -22.44 6.90 8.66
C ALA A 182 -22.92 8.26 9.23
N GLU A 183 -21.98 9.12 9.64
CA GLU A 183 -22.27 10.34 10.40
C GLU A 183 -21.99 11.62 9.59
N GLY A 184 -21.38 11.49 8.40
CA GLY A 184 -21.04 12.62 7.54
C GLY A 184 -19.81 13.41 8.00
N SER A 185 -19.19 13.04 9.11
CA SER A 185 -18.00 13.72 9.62
C SER A 185 -17.02 12.75 10.28
N ALA A 186 -15.74 13.01 10.08
CA ALA A 186 -14.67 12.38 10.82
C ALA A 186 -13.53 13.40 10.96
N GLY A 187 -13.65 14.28 11.96
CA GLY A 187 -12.67 15.37 12.17
C GLY A 187 -11.22 14.90 12.26
N ALA A 188 -10.99 13.68 12.76
CA ALA A 188 -9.68 13.06 12.81
C ALA A 188 -9.06 12.79 11.42
N LEU A 189 -9.84 12.79 10.33
CA LEU A 189 -9.38 12.59 8.96
C LEU A 189 -8.87 13.87 8.28
N ALA A 190 -9.13 15.04 8.82
CA ALA A 190 -8.77 16.31 8.20
C ALA A 190 -7.27 16.41 7.78
N PRO A 191 -6.30 15.96 8.60
CA PRO A 191 -4.88 15.96 8.22
C PRO A 191 -4.53 14.97 7.09
N PHE A 192 -5.44 14.06 6.75
CA PHE A 192 -5.27 12.99 5.76
C PHE A 192 -6.16 13.20 4.52
N ALA A 193 -6.86 14.32 4.46
CA ALA A 193 -7.78 14.61 3.36
C ALA A 193 -7.11 14.44 1.99
N PRO A 194 -7.79 13.83 0.98
CA PRO A 194 -7.21 13.56 -0.33
C PRO A 194 -6.74 14.79 -1.09
N GLY A 195 -7.43 15.92 -0.90
CA GLY A 195 -7.11 17.21 -1.56
C GLY A 195 -5.96 18.00 -0.92
N ARG A 196 -5.33 17.51 0.17
CA ARG A 196 -4.22 18.21 0.79
C ARG A 196 -3.01 18.28 -0.14
N GLY A 197 -2.34 19.44 -0.18
CA GLY A 197 -1.03 19.58 -0.83
C GLY A 197 -1.03 19.41 -2.36
N VAL A 198 -2.12 19.75 -3.04
CA VAL A 198 -2.12 19.92 -4.52
C VAL A 198 -1.52 21.27 -4.89
N THR A 199 -0.44 21.68 -4.27
CA THR A 199 0.50 22.64 -4.82
C THR A 199 1.57 21.86 -5.57
N GLU A 200 1.96 22.28 -6.77
CA GLU A 200 2.94 21.60 -7.63
C GLU A 200 4.20 21.18 -6.86
N PRO A 201 4.80 20.02 -7.23
CA PRO A 201 6.05 19.61 -6.63
C PRO A 201 7.08 20.72 -6.88
N ALA A 202 7.64 21.26 -5.80
CA ALA A 202 8.89 21.99 -5.90
C ALA A 202 9.88 21.05 -6.62
N THR A 203 10.35 21.46 -7.80
CA THR A 203 11.44 20.82 -8.53
C THR A 203 12.53 20.46 -7.53
N ALA A 204 12.80 19.16 -7.42
CA ALA A 204 13.93 18.68 -6.63
C ALA A 204 15.18 19.37 -7.20
N ALA A 205 15.69 20.34 -6.47
CA ALA A 205 16.99 20.91 -6.72
C ALA A 205 17.99 19.76 -6.58
N ALA A 206 18.65 19.45 -7.68
CA ALA A 206 19.80 18.58 -7.70
C ALA A 206 20.81 19.12 -6.66
N ASN A 207 21.02 18.41 -5.59
CA ASN A 207 22.18 18.59 -4.75
C ASN A 207 23.33 17.77 -5.37
N ASP A 208 23.94 18.38 -6.39
CA ASP A 208 25.37 18.21 -6.66
C ASP A 208 26.12 18.94 -5.54
N ALA A 209 26.77 18.19 -4.71
CA ALA A 209 27.91 18.69 -3.94
C ALA A 209 28.77 17.52 -3.45
N SER A 210 29.89 17.33 -4.21
CA SER A 210 31.26 16.96 -3.76
C SER A 210 31.39 15.79 -2.82
#